data_94778929e96de6ae473c09d4baf96c61
#
_entry.id   94778929e96de6ae473c09d4baf96c61
#
_cell.length_a   1.000
_cell.length_b   1.000
_cell.length_c   1.000
_cell.angle_alpha   90.00
_cell.angle_beta   90.00
_cell.angle_gamma   90.00
#
_symmetry.space_group_name_H-M   'P 1'
#
loop_
_entity.id
_entity.type
_entity.pdbx_description
1 polymer ?
#
loop_
_entity_poly.entity_id
_entity_poly.type
_entity_poly.pdbx_seq_one_letter_code
_entity_poly.pdbx_strand_id
1 'polypeptide(L)'
;MNKQDLIDAIAKASGLSKAAAARSLDATTATVTKTLKKGDPVQLIGFGTFKVSKRAARNGRNPRTGAAIKIAARKAPVFTAGKALKDALN
;
A
#
# COMPACT_ATOMS: atom_id res chain seq x y z
N MET A 1 2.32 -16.57 1.31
CA MET A 1 1.41 -16.31 0.17
C MET A 1 2.05 -15.29 -0.75
N ASN A 2 2.12 -15.57 -2.02
CA ASN A 2 2.62 -14.64 -3.03
C ASN A 2 1.44 -14.13 -3.89
N LYS A 3 1.74 -13.32 -4.91
CA LYS A 3 0.70 -12.76 -5.77
C LYS A 3 -0.11 -13.85 -6.48
N GLN A 4 0.55 -14.89 -6.96
CA GLN A 4 -0.14 -15.99 -7.65
C GLN A 4 -1.08 -16.74 -6.71
N ASP A 5 -0.65 -17.02 -5.50
CA ASP A 5 -1.48 -17.67 -4.49
C ASP A 5 -2.70 -16.80 -4.14
N LEU A 6 -2.51 -15.48 -4.07
CA LEU A 6 -3.60 -14.56 -3.81
C LEU A 6 -4.61 -14.54 -4.97
N ILE A 7 -4.14 -14.56 -6.21
CA ILE A 7 -5.01 -14.65 -7.39
C ILE A 7 -5.84 -15.92 -7.36
N ASP A 8 -5.23 -17.05 -7.05
CA ASP A 8 -5.92 -18.34 -6.95
C ASP A 8 -7.00 -18.31 -5.86
N ALA A 9 -6.69 -17.73 -4.70
CA ALA A 9 -7.65 -17.59 -3.61
C ALA A 9 -8.81 -16.67 -3.98
N ILE A 10 -8.53 -15.55 -4.65
CA ILE A 10 -9.57 -14.63 -5.13
C ILE A 10 -10.50 -15.32 -6.13
N ALA A 11 -9.92 -16.04 -7.08
CA ALA A 11 -10.70 -16.77 -8.08
C ALA A 11 -11.65 -17.77 -7.40
N LYS A 12 -11.15 -18.52 -6.44
CA LYS A 12 -11.94 -19.49 -5.69
C LYS A 12 -13.05 -18.85 -4.87
N ALA A 13 -12.73 -17.77 -4.17
CA ALA A 13 -13.70 -17.09 -3.29
C ALA A 13 -14.76 -16.32 -4.06
N SER A 14 -14.43 -15.78 -5.22
CA SER A 14 -15.33 -14.92 -6.01
C SER A 14 -16.08 -15.64 -7.11
N GLY A 15 -15.67 -16.88 -7.45
CA GLY A 15 -16.21 -17.59 -8.59
C GLY A 15 -15.69 -17.10 -9.95
N LEU A 16 -14.71 -16.19 -9.94
CA LEU A 16 -14.08 -15.70 -11.17
C LEU A 16 -13.07 -16.72 -11.71
N SER A 17 -12.79 -16.64 -13.01
CA SER A 17 -11.65 -17.34 -13.58
C SER A 17 -10.35 -16.76 -13.01
N LYS A 18 -9.26 -17.54 -13.07
CA LYS A 18 -7.94 -17.04 -12.64
C LYS A 18 -7.51 -15.81 -13.42
N ALA A 19 -7.79 -15.78 -14.74
CA ALA A 19 -7.50 -14.62 -15.57
C ALA A 19 -8.28 -13.38 -15.14
N ALA A 20 -9.57 -13.52 -14.85
CA ALA A 20 -10.40 -12.42 -14.37
C ALA A 20 -9.97 -11.95 -12.97
N ALA A 21 -9.62 -12.89 -12.09
CA ALA A 21 -9.12 -12.57 -10.75
C ALA A 21 -7.79 -11.80 -10.82
N ALA A 22 -6.88 -12.20 -11.73
CA ALA A 22 -5.61 -11.52 -11.95
C ALA A 22 -5.85 -10.08 -12.44
N ARG A 23 -6.75 -9.90 -13.39
CA ARG A 23 -7.11 -8.55 -13.88
C ARG A 23 -7.72 -7.69 -12.79
N SER A 24 -8.59 -8.26 -11.95
CA SER A 24 -9.19 -7.55 -10.82
C SER A 24 -8.14 -7.08 -9.82
N LEU A 25 -7.21 -7.95 -9.48
CA LEU A 25 -6.14 -7.60 -8.54
C LEU A 25 -5.22 -6.52 -9.12
N ASP A 26 -4.83 -6.66 -10.39
CA ASP A 26 -3.99 -5.67 -11.06
C ASP A 26 -4.70 -4.32 -11.18
N ALA A 27 -5.98 -4.31 -11.50
CA ALA A 27 -6.79 -3.10 -11.54
C ALA A 27 -6.90 -2.44 -10.17
N THR A 28 -7.07 -3.23 -9.11
CA THR A 28 -7.16 -2.74 -7.74
C THR A 28 -5.85 -2.08 -7.31
N THR A 29 -4.73 -2.75 -7.49
CA THR A 29 -3.41 -2.20 -7.10
C THR A 29 -3.04 -0.98 -7.92
N ALA A 30 -3.34 -0.98 -9.22
CA ALA A 30 -3.10 0.17 -10.10
C ALA A 30 -3.95 1.37 -9.69
N THR A 31 -5.21 1.14 -9.34
CA THR A 31 -6.12 2.20 -8.90
C THR A 31 -5.69 2.80 -7.56
N VAL A 32 -5.28 1.96 -6.62
CA VAL A 32 -4.74 2.42 -5.33
C VAL A 32 -3.49 3.28 -5.57
N THR A 33 -2.57 2.81 -6.39
CA THR A 33 -1.35 3.56 -6.72
C THR A 33 -1.67 4.92 -7.34
N LYS A 34 -2.56 4.94 -8.30
CA LYS A 34 -2.97 6.17 -9.00
C LYS A 34 -3.63 7.17 -8.05
N THR A 35 -4.48 6.69 -7.16
CA THR A 35 -5.18 7.53 -6.18
C THR A 35 -4.18 8.13 -5.18
N LEU A 36 -3.23 7.34 -4.70
CA LEU A 36 -2.20 7.81 -3.79
C LEU A 36 -1.26 8.81 -4.45
N LYS A 37 -1.00 8.69 -5.75
CA LYS A 37 -0.21 9.69 -6.50
C LYS A 37 -0.86 11.07 -6.48
N LYS A 38 -2.18 11.12 -6.45
CA LYS A 38 -2.93 12.38 -6.34
C LYS A 38 -2.92 12.94 -4.91
N GLY A 39 -2.44 12.16 -3.94
CA GLY A 39 -2.45 12.52 -2.54
C GLY A 39 -3.75 12.16 -1.82
N ASP A 40 -4.65 11.43 -2.46
CA ASP A 40 -5.92 11.02 -1.87
C ASP A 40 -5.81 9.66 -1.18
N PRO A 41 -6.50 9.46 -0.06
CA PRO A 41 -6.54 8.16 0.59
C PRO A 41 -7.49 7.20 -0.13
N VAL A 42 -7.26 5.90 0.07
CA VAL A 42 -8.19 4.84 -0.35
C VAL A 42 -8.68 4.15 0.92
N GLN A 43 -9.91 4.37 1.27
CA GLN A 43 -10.52 3.79 2.47
C GLN A 43 -11.38 2.59 2.11
N LEU A 44 -11.03 1.43 2.67
CA LEU A 44 -11.81 0.20 2.53
C LEU A 44 -12.45 -0.10 3.88
N ILE A 45 -13.74 0.22 3.99
CA ILE A 45 -14.49 0.03 5.22
C ILE A 45 -14.45 -1.45 5.61
N GLY A 46 -14.08 -1.74 6.86
CA GLY A 46 -13.95 -3.10 7.36
C GLY A 46 -12.60 -3.75 7.09
N PHE A 47 -11.72 -3.10 6.35
CA PHE A 47 -10.38 -3.61 6.05
C PHE A 47 -9.28 -2.67 6.52
N GLY A 48 -9.23 -1.47 5.98
CA GLY A 48 -8.21 -0.49 6.33
C GLY A 48 -8.15 0.66 5.35
N THR A 49 -7.17 1.53 5.54
CA THR A 49 -7.01 2.73 4.74
C THR A 49 -5.59 2.81 4.21
N PHE A 50 -5.45 2.97 2.89
CA PHE A 50 -4.19 3.35 2.25
C PHE A 50 -4.11 4.86 2.21
N LYS A 51 -3.02 5.43 2.64
CA LYS A 51 -2.82 6.88 2.65
C LYS A 51 -1.39 7.24 2.33
N VAL A 52 -1.16 8.52 2.05
CA VAL A 52 0.17 9.05 1.77
C VAL A 52 0.66 9.81 3.00
N SER A 53 1.85 9.46 3.45
CA SER A 53 2.57 10.22 4.47
C SER A 53 3.64 11.05 3.78
N LYS A 54 3.62 12.35 4.00
CA LYS A 54 4.65 13.25 3.48
C LYS A 54 5.75 13.38 4.51
N ARG A 55 6.98 13.16 4.07
CA ARG A 55 8.16 13.38 4.89
C ARG A 55 8.86 14.64 4.39
N ALA A 56 8.96 15.65 5.27
CA ALA A 56 9.63 16.89 4.95
C ALA A 56 11.12 16.68 4.70
N ALA A 57 11.71 17.56 3.87
CA ALA A 57 13.15 17.59 3.70
C ALA A 57 13.82 17.89 5.05
N ARG A 58 14.93 17.23 5.32
CA ARG A 58 15.68 17.41 6.55
C ARG A 58 17.16 17.28 6.29
N ASN A 59 17.98 17.83 7.19
CA ASN A 59 19.40 17.65 7.17
C ASN A 59 19.78 16.41 7.97
N GLY A 60 20.59 15.56 7.38
CA GLY A 60 21.16 14.40 8.05
C GLY A 60 22.68 14.51 8.05
N ARG A 61 23.35 13.50 8.60
CA ARG A 61 24.80 13.41 8.60
C ARG A 61 25.24 12.08 8.01
N ASN A 62 26.28 12.13 7.19
CA ASN A 62 26.89 10.92 6.70
C ASN A 62 27.65 10.23 7.87
N PRO A 63 27.28 8.99 8.23
CA PRO A 63 27.92 8.31 9.37
C PRO A 63 29.39 7.99 9.15
N ARG A 64 29.90 8.02 7.90
CA ARG A 64 31.29 7.76 7.57
C ARG A 64 32.16 9.01 7.71
N THR A 65 31.68 10.13 7.19
CA THR A 65 32.47 11.36 7.08
C THR A 65 32.05 12.43 8.05
N GLY A 66 30.89 12.29 8.66
CA GLY A 66 30.28 13.33 9.50
C GLY A 66 29.78 14.52 8.72
N ALA A 67 29.87 14.50 7.38
CA ALA A 67 29.40 15.60 6.55
C ALA A 67 27.89 15.72 6.60
N ALA A 68 27.38 16.94 6.58
CA ALA A 68 25.95 17.19 6.51
C ALA A 68 25.43 16.79 5.13
N ILE A 69 24.30 16.06 5.10
CA ILE A 69 23.64 15.71 3.86
C ILE A 69 22.19 16.18 3.95
N LYS A 70 21.65 16.58 2.80
CA LYS A 70 20.27 16.99 2.70
C LYS A 70 19.42 15.81 2.25
N ILE A 71 18.46 15.42 3.10
CA ILE A 71 17.49 14.38 2.77
C ILE A 71 16.28 15.07 2.15
N ALA A 72 16.01 14.76 0.87
CA ALA A 72 14.91 15.37 0.14
C ALA A 72 13.56 14.98 0.73
N ALA A 73 12.59 15.87 0.61
CA ALA A 73 11.20 15.56 0.92
C ALA A 73 10.69 14.43 0.01
N ARG A 74 9.89 13.53 0.56
CA ARG A 74 9.30 12.43 -0.21
C ARG A 74 7.96 12.00 0.36
N LYS A 75 7.20 11.33 -0.47
CA LYS A 75 5.92 10.74 -0.09
C LYS A 75 6.12 9.25 0.13
N ALA A 76 5.51 8.72 1.17
CA ALA A 76 5.54 7.29 1.48
C ALA A 76 4.13 6.74 1.59
N PRO A 77 3.83 5.58 0.98
CA PRO A 77 2.54 4.93 1.17
C PRO A 77 2.48 4.32 2.57
N VAL A 78 1.33 4.43 3.20
CA VAL A 78 1.08 3.85 4.53
C VAL A 78 -0.25 3.14 4.49
N PHE A 79 -0.30 1.94 5.07
CA PHE A 79 -1.54 1.22 5.29
C PHE A 79 -1.87 1.20 6.78
N THR A 80 -3.06 1.66 7.15
CA THR A 80 -3.57 1.59 8.52
C THR A 80 -4.69 0.56 8.55
N ALA A 81 -4.50 -0.51 9.32
CA ALA A 81 -5.49 -1.57 9.44
C ALA A 81 -6.76 -1.03 10.11
N GLY A 82 -7.92 -1.44 9.58
CA GLY A 82 -9.20 -1.13 10.18
C GLY A 82 -9.47 -1.99 11.41
N LYS A 83 -10.44 -1.58 12.21
CA LYS A 83 -10.82 -2.30 13.44
C LYS A 83 -11.22 -3.76 13.14
N ALA A 84 -12.03 -3.97 12.11
CA ALA A 84 -12.49 -5.32 11.76
C ALA A 84 -11.33 -6.25 11.41
N LEU A 85 -10.34 -5.76 10.68
CA LEU A 85 -9.16 -6.55 10.35
C LEU A 85 -8.33 -6.87 11.60
N LYS A 86 -8.14 -5.88 12.49
CA LYS A 86 -7.43 -6.09 13.76
C LYS A 86 -8.16 -7.12 14.63
N ASP A 87 -9.48 -7.01 14.72
CA ASP A 87 -10.29 -7.91 15.53
C ASP A 87 -10.26 -9.34 14.98
N ALA A 88 -10.20 -9.50 13.67
CA ALA A 88 -10.11 -10.82 13.03
C ALA A 88 -8.82 -11.57 13.38
N LEU A 89 -7.75 -10.86 13.75
CA LEU A 89 -6.45 -11.44 14.08
C LEU A 89 -6.28 -11.71 15.57
N ASN A 90 -7.15 -11.20 16.41
CA ASN A 90 -7.04 -11.28 17.88
C ASN A 90 -8.23 -11.97 18.53
#